data_55e7f6172964792fab6df2dd21299910
#
_entry.id   55e7f6172964792fab6df2dd21299910
#
_cell.length_a   1.000
_cell.length_b   1.000
_cell.length_c   1.000
_cell.angle_alpha   90.00
_cell.angle_beta   90.00
_cell.angle_gamma   90.00
#
_symmetry.space_group_name_H-M   'P 1'
#
loop_
_entity.id
_entity.type
_entity.pdbx_description
1 polymer ?
#
loop_
_entity_poly.entity_id
_entity_poly.type
_entity_poly.pdbx_seq_one_letter_code
_entity_poly.pdbx_strand_id
1 'polypeptide(L)'
;MRRRMFMKLAATSLLTVNQNSLGKSQTNAKMEKGIGVRFLGTGAADWNGRDERGELRRLTSILVDRHILIDFTPTAEDMLPEGSRPDIIFYTHSHRDHYNPEAALKAGVKRVYLSQTWYDIAKVDFDRAAKALNMEPPLITP
;
A
#
# COMPACT_ATOMS: atom_id res chain seq x y z
N MET A 1 4.30 -73.91 -36.35
CA MET A 1 4.36 -73.18 -35.11
C MET A 1 3.74 -71.79 -35.27
N ARG A 2 2.52 -71.59 -34.76
CA ARG A 2 1.78 -70.32 -34.87
C ARG A 2 1.83 -69.64 -33.54
N ARG A 3 2.51 -68.48 -33.44
CA ARG A 3 2.52 -67.61 -32.26
C ARG A 3 1.35 -66.65 -32.36
N ARG A 4 0.41 -66.73 -31.41
CA ARG A 4 -0.69 -65.80 -31.23
C ARG A 4 -0.18 -64.56 -30.52
N MET A 5 -0.37 -63.44 -31.17
CA MET A 5 -0.04 -62.09 -30.63
C MET A 5 -1.29 -61.56 -29.91
N PHE A 6 -1.18 -61.41 -28.59
CA PHE A 6 -2.23 -60.76 -27.77
C PHE A 6 -2.04 -59.24 -27.78
N MET A 7 -2.95 -58.54 -28.43
CA MET A 7 -3.08 -57.11 -28.28
C MET A 7 -3.75 -56.81 -26.93
N LYS A 8 -3.03 -56.11 -26.04
CA LYS A 8 -3.62 -55.48 -24.86
C LYS A 8 -4.03 -54.06 -25.23
N LEU A 9 -5.33 -53.81 -25.27
CA LEU A 9 -5.90 -52.48 -25.30
C LEU A 9 -5.69 -51.83 -23.91
N ALA A 10 -4.87 -50.81 -23.82
CA ALA A 10 -4.79 -49.95 -22.66
C ALA A 10 -5.75 -48.78 -22.88
N ALA A 11 -6.82 -48.74 -22.15
CA ALA A 11 -7.72 -47.58 -22.09
C ALA A 11 -7.09 -46.52 -21.19
N THR A 12 -6.57 -45.46 -21.81
CA THR A 12 -6.06 -44.31 -21.09
C THR A 12 -7.22 -43.34 -20.86
N SER A 13 -7.81 -43.38 -19.68
CA SER A 13 -8.79 -42.37 -19.27
C SER A 13 -8.04 -41.05 -18.97
N LEU A 14 -8.18 -40.08 -19.85
CA LEU A 14 -7.76 -38.71 -19.65
C LEU A 14 -8.68 -38.02 -18.61
N LEU A 15 -8.22 -37.95 -17.37
CA LEU A 15 -8.79 -37.07 -16.38
C LEU A 15 -8.35 -35.65 -16.71
N THR A 16 -9.18 -34.91 -17.43
CA THR A 16 -9.05 -33.45 -17.56
C THR A 16 -9.41 -32.80 -16.23
N VAL A 17 -8.41 -32.53 -15.43
CA VAL A 17 -8.57 -31.63 -14.24
C VAL A 17 -8.76 -30.22 -14.76
N ASN A 18 -9.99 -29.74 -14.68
CA ASN A 18 -10.35 -28.37 -14.97
C ASN A 18 -9.79 -27.46 -13.87
N GLN A 19 -8.60 -26.85 -14.08
CA GLN A 19 -7.93 -25.92 -13.15
C GLN A 19 -8.45 -24.48 -13.29
N ASN A 20 -9.72 -24.28 -13.57
CA ASN A 20 -10.31 -22.94 -13.67
C ASN A 20 -11.26 -22.64 -12.49
N SER A 21 -10.76 -22.68 -11.26
CA SER A 21 -11.51 -22.12 -10.13
C SER A 21 -10.62 -21.71 -8.95
N LEU A 22 -9.41 -21.21 -9.19
CA LEU A 22 -8.82 -20.28 -8.25
C LEU A 22 -9.43 -18.92 -8.55
N GLY A 23 -10.66 -18.75 -8.10
CA GLY A 23 -11.35 -17.47 -8.11
C GLY A 23 -10.50 -16.44 -7.38
N LYS A 24 -9.96 -15.49 -8.15
CA LYS A 24 -9.58 -14.20 -7.61
C LYS A 24 -10.84 -13.66 -6.97
N SER A 25 -10.97 -13.81 -5.64
CA SER A 25 -11.94 -13.10 -4.85
C SER A 25 -11.57 -11.61 -4.91
N GLN A 26 -11.90 -10.98 -6.03
CA GLN A 26 -12.05 -9.54 -6.06
C GLN A 26 -13.32 -9.26 -5.27
N THR A 27 -13.19 -9.15 -3.96
CA THR A 27 -14.20 -8.49 -3.17
C THR A 27 -14.20 -7.02 -3.61
N ASN A 28 -14.96 -6.73 -4.66
CA ASN A 28 -15.54 -5.41 -4.88
C ASN A 28 -16.51 -5.16 -3.74
N ALA A 29 -15.98 -4.95 -2.54
CA ALA A 29 -16.76 -4.45 -1.43
C ALA A 29 -17.19 -3.04 -1.86
N LYS A 30 -18.44 -2.95 -2.33
CA LYS A 30 -19.17 -1.70 -2.47
C LYS A 30 -19.06 -1.05 -1.09
N MET A 31 -18.24 -0.01 -0.97
CA MET A 31 -18.06 0.70 0.29
C MET A 31 -19.45 1.23 0.69
N GLU A 32 -20.02 0.61 1.71
CA GLU A 32 -21.17 1.17 2.39
C GLU A 32 -20.81 2.58 2.89
N LYS A 33 -21.84 3.45 3.07
CA LYS A 33 -21.70 4.87 3.47
C LYS A 33 -21.14 5.04 4.91
N GLY A 34 -20.05 4.39 5.25
CA GLY A 34 -19.33 4.50 6.50
C GLY A 34 -17.92 5.04 6.27
N ILE A 35 -17.31 5.60 7.29
CA ILE A 35 -15.90 5.99 7.28
C ILE A 35 -15.06 4.74 7.09
N GLY A 36 -14.35 4.64 5.97
CA GLY A 36 -13.45 3.54 5.68
C GLY A 36 -12.05 3.81 6.22
N VAL A 37 -11.53 2.92 7.06
CA VAL A 37 -10.15 2.97 7.56
C VAL A 37 -9.37 1.81 6.97
N ARG A 38 -8.21 2.10 6.37
CA ARG A 38 -7.31 1.09 5.81
C ARG A 38 -5.90 1.28 6.35
N PHE A 39 -5.35 0.23 6.95
CA PHE A 39 -3.93 0.18 7.29
C PHE A 39 -3.12 -0.11 6.02
N LEU A 40 -2.22 0.80 5.68
CA LEU A 40 -1.27 0.65 4.57
C LEU A 40 0.04 0.01 5.05
N GLY A 41 0.34 0.17 6.33
CA GLY A 41 1.46 -0.43 7.02
C GLY A 41 1.27 -0.37 8.53
N THR A 42 1.90 -1.30 9.24
CA THR A 42 1.83 -1.43 10.70
C THR A 42 3.21 -1.71 11.33
N GLY A 43 4.28 -1.54 10.55
CA GLY A 43 5.65 -1.74 11.03
C GLY A 43 6.16 -0.55 11.81
N ALA A 44 7.02 -0.79 12.81
CA ALA A 44 7.77 0.22 13.53
C ALA A 44 9.14 0.45 12.88
N ALA A 45 9.89 1.46 13.35
CA ALA A 45 11.20 1.85 12.82
C ALA A 45 12.20 0.70 12.62
N ASP A 46 12.18 -0.25 13.53
CA ASP A 46 13.11 -1.39 13.53
C ASP A 46 12.65 -2.56 12.62
N TRP A 47 11.51 -2.42 11.95
CA TRP A 47 10.87 -3.47 11.18
C TRP A 47 10.62 -3.05 9.72
N ASN A 48 11.67 -2.75 9.00
CA ASN A 48 11.60 -2.46 7.57
C ASN A 48 11.97 -3.68 6.69
N GLY A 49 11.95 -4.87 7.27
CA GLY A 49 12.29 -6.12 6.61
C GLY A 49 11.06 -7.00 6.31
N ARG A 50 11.34 -8.24 5.94
CA ARG A 50 10.31 -9.27 5.77
C ARG A 50 10.06 -9.98 7.09
N ASP A 51 8.81 -10.33 7.36
CA ASP A 51 8.44 -11.13 8.50
C ASP A 51 8.75 -12.64 8.26
N GLU A 52 8.43 -13.49 9.24
CA GLU A 52 8.64 -14.94 9.17
C GLU A 52 7.93 -15.64 7.99
N ARG A 53 6.90 -14.99 7.43
CA ARG A 53 6.17 -15.46 6.25
C ARG A 53 6.72 -14.91 4.94
N GLY A 54 7.78 -14.10 5.00
CA GLY A 54 8.36 -13.43 3.86
C GLY A 54 7.58 -12.18 3.39
N GLU A 55 6.54 -11.77 4.14
CA GLU A 55 5.76 -10.57 3.83
C GLU A 55 6.53 -9.31 4.20
N LEU A 56 6.52 -8.33 3.30
CA LEU A 56 7.14 -7.03 3.55
C LEU A 56 6.32 -6.26 4.59
N ARG A 57 6.91 -5.98 5.74
CA ARG A 57 6.33 -5.08 6.73
C ARG A 57 6.60 -3.64 6.32
N ARG A 58 5.55 -2.93 6.04
CA ARG A 58 5.58 -1.51 5.71
C ARG A 58 5.46 -0.68 6.99
N LEU A 59 6.14 0.45 7.00
CA LEU A 59 6.08 1.40 8.12
C LEU A 59 4.64 1.90 8.33
N THR A 60 4.32 2.28 9.56
CA THR A 60 2.95 2.68 9.94
C THR A 60 2.42 3.79 9.04
N SER A 61 1.30 3.51 8.42
CA SER A 61 0.57 4.44 7.57
C SER A 61 -0.89 4.03 7.50
N ILE A 62 -1.80 4.98 7.59
CA ILE A 62 -3.24 4.74 7.59
C ILE A 62 -3.89 5.66 6.54
N LEU A 63 -4.84 5.10 5.79
CA LEU A 63 -5.68 5.84 4.87
C LEU A 63 -7.13 5.83 5.37
N VAL A 64 -7.74 7.02 5.47
CA VAL A 64 -9.13 7.20 5.87
C VAL A 64 -9.91 7.76 4.68
N ASP A 65 -11.02 7.13 4.34
CA ASP A 65 -11.94 7.52 3.26
C ASP A 65 -11.27 7.82 1.91
N ARG A 66 -10.09 7.23 1.64
CA ARG A 66 -9.31 7.44 0.43
C ARG A 66 -8.76 8.87 0.25
N HIS A 67 -8.94 9.76 1.24
CA HIS A 67 -8.60 11.18 1.18
C HIS A 67 -7.62 11.63 2.26
N ILE A 68 -7.62 10.99 3.42
CA ILE A 68 -6.82 11.42 4.57
C ILE A 68 -5.78 10.37 4.88
N LEU A 69 -4.53 10.78 4.97
CA LEU A 69 -3.43 9.97 5.47
C LEU A 69 -3.16 10.30 6.94
N ILE A 70 -2.78 9.30 7.71
CA ILE A 70 -2.16 9.46 9.03
C ILE A 70 -0.83 8.76 8.95
N ASP A 71 0.24 9.52 9.05
CA ASP A 71 1.61 9.12 8.77
C ASP A 71 1.78 8.48 7.39
N PHE A 72 2.85 8.74 6.69
CA PHE A 72 3.06 8.14 5.38
C PHE A 72 4.53 8.17 4.97
N THR A 73 4.98 7.04 4.46
CA THR A 73 6.36 6.84 4.01
C THR A 73 6.40 6.11 2.67
N PRO A 74 7.54 6.14 1.95
CA PRO A 74 7.67 5.44 0.66
C PRO A 74 7.35 3.95 0.72
N THR A 75 7.53 3.29 1.88
CA THR A 75 7.26 1.86 2.04
C THR A 75 5.78 1.50 1.93
N ALA A 76 4.88 2.48 2.03
CA ALA A 76 3.43 2.28 1.95
C ALA A 76 2.81 2.77 0.63
N GLU A 77 3.60 3.33 -0.29
CA GLU A 77 3.09 3.90 -1.56
C GLU A 77 2.32 2.87 -2.41
N ASP A 78 2.85 1.66 -2.54
CA ASP A 78 2.24 0.57 -3.31
C ASP A 78 0.97 -0.03 -2.67
N MET A 79 0.66 0.36 -1.43
CA MET A 79 -0.55 -0.06 -0.72
C MET A 79 -1.72 0.90 -0.90
N LEU A 80 -1.49 2.08 -1.50
CA LEU A 80 -2.57 3.00 -1.81
C LEU A 80 -3.53 2.35 -2.82
N PRO A 81 -4.83 2.26 -2.50
CA PRO A 81 -5.80 1.71 -3.44
C PRO A 81 -5.87 2.54 -4.72
N GLU A 82 -6.08 1.89 -5.85
CA GLU A 82 -6.34 2.57 -7.11
C GLU A 82 -7.49 3.59 -6.97
N GLY A 83 -7.28 4.78 -7.50
CA GLY A 83 -8.22 5.89 -7.41
C GLY A 83 -8.28 6.57 -6.03
N SER A 84 -7.37 6.25 -5.08
CA SER A 84 -7.17 7.08 -3.90
C SER A 84 -6.58 8.43 -4.30
N ARG A 85 -7.04 9.48 -3.63
CA ARG A 85 -6.54 10.85 -3.83
C ARG A 85 -6.40 11.54 -2.48
N PRO A 86 -5.42 11.11 -1.67
CA PRO A 86 -5.18 11.74 -0.39
C PRO A 86 -4.72 13.17 -0.59
N ASP A 87 -5.51 14.11 -0.12
CA ASP A 87 -5.19 15.54 -0.17
C ASP A 87 -4.85 16.13 1.21
N ILE A 88 -5.07 15.35 2.27
CA ILE A 88 -4.78 15.71 3.66
C ILE A 88 -3.87 14.65 4.28
N ILE A 89 -2.91 15.11 5.09
CA ILE A 89 -2.13 14.24 5.96
C ILE A 89 -2.04 14.80 7.37
N PHE A 90 -2.16 13.92 8.35
CA PHE A 90 -1.83 14.17 9.75
C PHE A 90 -0.55 13.41 10.08
N TYR A 91 0.44 14.10 10.62
CA TYR A 91 1.63 13.46 11.14
C TYR A 91 1.58 13.39 12.66
N THR A 92 1.73 12.19 13.18
CA THR A 92 1.75 11.96 14.63
C THR A 92 3.02 12.49 15.26
N HIS A 93 4.16 12.37 14.57
CA HIS A 93 5.45 12.88 15.00
C HIS A 93 6.47 12.91 13.84
N SER A 94 7.68 13.42 14.11
CA SER A 94 8.69 13.74 13.09
C SER A 94 9.69 12.62 12.78
N HIS A 95 9.52 11.42 13.32
CA HIS A 95 10.43 10.31 13.04
C HIS A 95 10.30 9.80 11.60
N ARG A 96 11.41 9.32 11.03
CA ARG A 96 11.51 8.92 9.62
C ARG A 96 10.63 7.74 9.22
N ASP A 97 10.20 6.94 10.18
CA ASP A 97 9.27 5.83 9.98
C ASP A 97 7.81 6.26 9.90
N HIS A 98 7.52 7.54 10.17
CA HIS A 98 6.20 8.15 10.09
C HIS A 98 6.14 9.34 9.12
N TYR A 99 7.24 10.08 8.99
CA TYR A 99 7.31 11.37 8.32
C TYR A 99 8.18 11.32 7.07
N ASN A 100 7.58 11.62 5.91
CA ASN A 100 8.31 11.78 4.66
C ASN A 100 7.60 12.78 3.74
N PRO A 101 8.12 14.02 3.59
CA PRO A 101 7.53 15.05 2.74
C PRO A 101 7.43 14.67 1.28
N GLU A 102 8.45 14.01 0.71
CA GLU A 102 8.42 13.62 -0.71
C GLU A 102 7.34 12.60 -1.00
N ALA A 103 7.19 11.58 -0.15
CA ALA A 103 6.14 10.57 -0.30
C ALA A 103 4.74 11.21 -0.21
N ALA A 104 4.54 12.12 0.75
CA ALA A 104 3.28 12.83 0.89
C ALA A 104 2.93 13.66 -0.35
N LEU A 105 3.89 14.42 -0.90
CA LEU A 105 3.69 15.20 -2.12
C LEU A 105 3.38 14.32 -3.32
N LYS A 106 4.12 13.22 -3.52
CA LYS A 106 3.86 12.25 -4.60
C LYS A 106 2.48 11.60 -4.49
N ALA A 107 2.00 11.36 -3.27
CA ALA A 107 0.65 10.86 -3.01
C ALA A 107 -0.45 11.89 -3.33
N GLY A 108 -0.11 13.18 -3.47
CA GLY A 108 -1.05 14.24 -3.84
C GLY A 108 -1.48 15.12 -2.67
N VAL A 109 -0.82 15.04 -1.53
CA VAL A 109 -1.14 15.82 -0.33
C VAL A 109 -0.99 17.32 -0.60
N LYS A 110 -2.00 18.09 -0.19
CA LYS A 110 -2.07 19.55 -0.31
C LYS A 110 -2.19 20.25 1.05
N ARG A 111 -2.57 19.52 2.09
CA ARG A 111 -2.74 20.04 3.45
C ARG A 111 -2.07 19.10 4.43
N VAL A 112 -1.24 19.65 5.28
CA VAL A 112 -0.45 18.94 6.29
C VAL A 112 -0.83 19.45 7.66
N TYR A 113 -1.14 18.55 8.58
CA TYR A 113 -1.41 18.84 9.97
C TYR A 113 -0.37 18.13 10.85
N LEU A 114 0.19 18.86 11.80
CA LEU A 114 1.25 18.35 12.67
C LEU A 114 1.34 19.18 13.96
N SER A 115 2.16 18.74 14.91
CA SER A 115 2.34 19.51 16.15
C SER A 115 3.12 20.79 15.91
N GLN A 116 2.71 21.87 16.59
CA GLN A 116 3.39 23.15 16.61
C GLN A 116 4.90 23.03 16.94
N THR A 117 5.27 22.03 17.74
CA THR A 117 6.66 21.89 18.23
C THR A 117 7.71 21.69 17.14
N TRP A 118 7.32 21.23 15.97
CA TRP A 118 8.23 20.99 14.84
C TRP A 118 7.73 21.58 13.50
N TYR A 119 6.77 22.49 13.59
CA TYR A 119 6.18 23.17 12.43
C TYR A 119 7.23 23.84 11.53
N ASP A 120 8.16 24.60 12.12
CA ASP A 120 9.17 25.35 11.34
C ASP A 120 10.12 24.42 10.59
N ILE A 121 10.47 23.27 11.18
CA ILE A 121 11.29 22.24 10.54
C ILE A 121 10.53 21.62 9.38
N ALA A 122 9.28 21.23 9.61
CA ALA A 122 8.43 20.63 8.60
C ALA A 122 8.23 21.58 7.40
N LYS A 123 8.04 22.87 7.65
CA LYS A 123 7.91 23.87 6.59
C LYS A 123 9.13 23.88 5.67
N VAL A 124 10.32 23.91 6.23
CA VAL A 124 11.59 23.89 5.46
C VAL A 124 11.72 22.58 4.68
N ASP A 125 11.36 21.46 5.28
CA ASP A 125 11.46 20.15 4.64
C ASP A 125 10.47 19.99 3.47
N PHE A 126 9.23 20.44 3.63
CA PHE A 126 8.23 20.43 2.55
C PHE A 126 8.58 21.40 1.44
N ASP A 127 9.07 22.60 1.73
CA ASP A 127 9.54 23.56 0.73
C ASP A 127 10.69 22.95 -0.11
N ARG A 128 11.64 22.27 0.56
CA ARG A 128 12.75 21.57 -0.11
C ARG A 128 12.25 20.42 -0.99
N ALA A 129 11.37 19.58 -0.47
CA ALA A 129 10.80 18.45 -1.21
C ALA A 129 9.97 18.92 -2.42
N ALA A 130 9.13 19.92 -2.25
CA ALA A 130 8.33 20.52 -3.32
C ALA A 130 9.21 21.07 -4.45
N LYS A 131 10.28 21.81 -4.09
CA LYS A 131 11.26 22.31 -5.05
C LYS A 131 11.95 21.17 -5.82
N ALA A 132 12.36 20.11 -5.12
CA ALA A 132 13.03 18.96 -5.74
C ALA A 132 12.11 18.20 -6.72
N LEU A 133 10.82 18.15 -6.42
CA LEU A 133 9.79 17.48 -7.24
C LEU A 133 9.16 18.41 -8.29
N ASN A 134 9.53 19.67 -8.35
CA ASN A 134 8.89 20.71 -9.17
C ASN A 134 7.37 20.79 -8.94
N MET A 135 6.98 20.77 -7.67
CA MET A 135 5.61 20.84 -7.20
C MET A 135 5.38 22.07 -6.32
N GLU A 136 4.12 22.44 -6.13
CA GLU A 136 3.75 23.48 -5.16
C GLU A 136 3.84 22.92 -3.72
N PRO A 137 4.37 23.68 -2.76
CA PRO A 137 4.37 23.27 -1.37
C PRO A 137 2.95 23.19 -0.81
N PRO A 138 2.66 22.28 0.12
CA PRO A 138 1.34 22.14 0.72
C PRO A 138 1.09 23.25 1.75
N LEU A 139 -0.18 23.49 2.07
CA LEU A 139 -0.55 24.28 3.24
C LEU A 139 -0.25 23.48 4.51
N ILE A 140 0.60 24.00 5.38
CA ILE A 140 0.95 23.38 6.65
C ILE A 140 0.25 24.12 7.79
N THR A 141 -0.41 23.35 8.64
CA THR A 141 -1.16 23.86 9.81
C THR A 141 -0.74 23.08 11.05
N PRO A 142 -0.32 23.75 12.11
CA PRO A 142 -0.04 23.13 13.38
C PRO A 142 -1.31 22.77 14.15
#